data_262eaf8a03cd61b04ddbd6a9d5ca2b7d
#
_entry.id   262eaf8a03cd61b04ddbd6a9d5ca2b7d
#
_cell.length_a   1.000
_cell.length_b   1.000
_cell.length_c   1.000
_cell.angle_alpha   90.00
_cell.angle_beta   90.00
_cell.angle_gamma   90.00
#
_symmetry.space_group_name_H-M   'P 1'
#
loop_
_entity.id
_entity.type
_entity.pdbx_description
1 polymer ?
#
loop_
_entity_poly.entity_id
_entity_poly.type
_entity_poly.pdbx_seq_one_letter_code
_entity_poly.pdbx_strand_id
1 'polypeptide(L)'
;MSNVASKCKAQTAFLRSAMADFDDVSVRRALANIFSNDAKISMCHPFGELSGPNDFYEGVYRQLLNAIQDLERRELIVLAGTTPEGQDWVGMMGNYMGTFTSPFLDIPPTGHLVHMRFHEFYRLESGRVTEVQAIWDIPELMMQANAWPLAPQLGKFMATPGPMTQDGLTVTGDGIVTMNHVIRMLTDLCKFPSNPDPK
;
A
#
# COMPACT_ATOMS: atom_id res chain seq x y z
N MET A 1 -23.24 9.21 -0.48
CA MET A 1 -21.90 8.58 -0.29
C MET A 1 -21.38 7.85 -1.54
N SER A 2 -22.20 7.22 -2.39
CA SER A 2 -21.73 6.48 -3.59
C SER A 2 -20.95 7.33 -4.61
N ASN A 3 -21.19 8.63 -4.70
CA ASN A 3 -20.59 9.48 -5.74
C ASN A 3 -19.12 9.84 -5.44
N VAL A 4 -18.75 10.12 -4.20
CA VAL A 4 -17.37 10.50 -3.84
C VAL A 4 -16.44 9.30 -3.99
N ALA A 5 -16.81 8.15 -3.44
CA ALA A 5 -16.01 6.93 -3.54
C ALA A 5 -15.76 6.53 -5.01
N SER A 6 -16.79 6.54 -5.85
CA SER A 6 -16.66 6.25 -7.28
C SER A 6 -15.77 7.28 -7.99
N LYS A 7 -15.91 8.56 -7.68
CA LYS A 7 -15.07 9.63 -8.24
C LYS A 7 -13.59 9.45 -7.86
N CYS A 8 -13.29 9.21 -6.59
CA CYS A 8 -11.91 9.02 -6.10
C CYS A 8 -11.26 7.78 -6.73
N LYS A 9 -11.99 6.66 -6.80
CA LYS A 9 -11.53 5.45 -7.49
C LYS A 9 -11.25 5.70 -8.97
N ALA A 10 -12.11 6.46 -9.66
CA ALA A 10 -11.93 6.80 -11.07
C ALA A 10 -10.69 7.69 -11.28
N GLN A 11 -10.41 8.63 -10.39
CA GLN A 11 -9.23 9.50 -10.46
C GLN A 11 -7.92 8.71 -10.36
N THR A 12 -7.87 7.64 -9.58
CA THR A 12 -6.70 6.77 -9.45
C THR A 12 -6.62 5.66 -10.50
N ALA A 13 -7.64 5.47 -11.32
CA ALA A 13 -7.74 4.34 -12.26
C ALA A 13 -6.57 4.27 -13.25
N PHE A 14 -6.12 5.41 -13.77
CA PHE A 14 -4.99 5.45 -14.71
C PHE A 14 -3.67 5.01 -14.05
N LEU A 15 -3.41 5.46 -12.82
CA LEU A 15 -2.24 5.04 -12.04
C LEU A 15 -2.29 3.53 -11.74
N ARG A 16 -3.43 3.05 -11.30
CA ARG A 16 -3.65 1.64 -10.98
C ARG A 16 -3.45 0.74 -12.20
N SER A 17 -3.97 1.17 -13.35
CA SER A 17 -3.76 0.45 -14.62
C SER A 17 -2.29 0.42 -15.04
N ALA A 18 -1.56 1.55 -14.90
CA ALA A 18 -0.15 1.60 -15.22
C ALA A 18 0.71 0.72 -14.31
N MET A 19 0.30 0.56 -13.04
CA MET A 19 0.99 -0.26 -12.06
C MET A 19 0.67 -1.77 -12.18
N ALA A 20 -0.37 -2.16 -12.88
CA ALA A 20 -0.75 -3.57 -12.99
C ALA A 20 0.37 -4.43 -13.58
N ASP A 21 0.89 -4.03 -14.72
CA ASP A 21 2.03 -4.68 -15.41
C ASP A 21 3.38 -3.99 -15.12
N PHE A 22 3.35 -2.99 -14.31
CA PHE A 22 4.46 -2.17 -13.82
C PHE A 22 5.46 -1.68 -14.90
N ASP A 23 4.94 -1.23 -16.05
CA ASP A 23 5.77 -0.62 -17.09
C ASP A 23 6.37 0.71 -16.62
N ASP A 24 7.70 0.81 -16.65
CA ASP A 24 8.47 1.97 -16.16
C ASP A 24 7.95 3.32 -16.68
N VAL A 25 7.79 3.43 -18.00
CA VAL A 25 7.39 4.68 -18.66
C VAL A 25 5.96 5.07 -18.30
N SER A 26 5.07 4.08 -18.27
CA SER A 26 3.65 4.29 -17.96
C SER A 26 3.45 4.66 -16.50
N VAL A 27 4.16 4.03 -15.56
CA VAL A 27 4.09 4.34 -14.13
C VAL A 27 4.61 5.75 -13.85
N ARG A 28 5.78 6.13 -14.40
CA ARG A 28 6.32 7.49 -14.26
C ARG A 28 5.35 8.55 -14.75
N ARG A 29 4.79 8.34 -15.94
CA ARG A 29 3.81 9.25 -16.52
C ARG A 29 2.54 9.34 -15.66
N ALA A 30 2.07 8.21 -15.16
CA ALA A 30 0.88 8.18 -14.31
C ALA A 30 1.10 8.93 -12.99
N LEU A 31 2.24 8.73 -12.33
CA LEU A 31 2.62 9.46 -11.13
C LEU A 31 2.71 10.96 -11.39
N ALA A 32 3.43 11.38 -12.43
CA ALA A 32 3.56 12.80 -12.80
C ALA A 32 2.21 13.47 -13.12
N ASN A 33 1.26 12.73 -13.67
CA ASN A 33 -0.05 13.26 -14.03
C ASN A 33 -0.98 13.45 -12.82
N ILE A 34 -0.95 12.52 -11.85
CA ILE A 34 -1.93 12.53 -10.77
C ILE A 34 -1.40 13.15 -9.48
N PHE A 35 -0.08 13.15 -9.25
CA PHE A 35 0.50 13.71 -8.02
C PHE A 35 0.68 15.22 -8.12
N SER A 36 0.58 15.91 -6.98
CA SER A 36 1.19 17.23 -6.82
C SER A 36 2.71 17.10 -6.75
N ASN A 37 3.43 18.13 -7.22
CA ASN A 37 4.90 18.09 -7.26
C ASN A 37 5.53 18.02 -5.86
N ASP A 38 4.81 18.47 -4.85
CA ASP A 38 5.17 18.53 -3.44
C ASP A 38 4.40 17.53 -2.59
N ALA A 39 3.83 16.48 -3.21
CA ALA A 39 3.10 15.45 -2.50
C ALA A 39 3.97 14.84 -1.39
N LYS A 40 3.41 14.74 -0.19
CA LYS A 40 4.07 14.10 0.95
C LYS A 40 3.89 12.59 0.88
N ILE A 41 4.98 11.85 0.98
CA ILE A 41 4.94 10.40 0.92
C ILE A 41 5.59 9.83 2.17
N SER A 42 4.80 9.16 2.99
CA SER A 42 5.24 8.48 4.21
C SER A 42 5.25 6.97 3.96
N MET A 43 6.44 6.42 3.80
CA MET A 43 6.66 4.99 3.57
C MET A 43 7.15 4.30 4.84
N CYS A 44 6.91 2.99 4.92
CA CYS A 44 7.51 2.16 5.96
C CYS A 44 9.05 2.17 5.89
N HIS A 45 9.70 1.83 7.02
CA HIS A 45 11.15 1.63 7.04
C HIS A 45 11.57 0.60 5.96
N PRO A 46 12.71 0.82 5.22
CA PRO A 46 13.70 1.87 5.43
C PRO A 46 13.49 3.16 4.61
N PHE A 47 12.41 3.29 3.85
CA PHE A 47 12.23 4.40 2.91
C PHE A 47 11.95 5.75 3.60
N GLY A 48 11.11 5.76 4.65
CA GLY A 48 10.77 6.96 5.41
C GLY A 48 9.97 7.99 4.62
N GLU A 49 10.32 9.27 4.78
CA GLU A 49 9.62 10.40 4.18
C GLU A 49 10.25 10.79 2.84
N LEU A 50 9.41 10.98 1.82
CA LEU A 50 9.80 11.39 0.47
C LEU A 50 8.90 12.54 0.01
N SER A 51 9.32 13.26 -1.04
CA SER A 51 8.57 14.40 -1.57
C SER A 51 8.42 14.32 -3.09
N GLY A 52 7.17 14.33 -3.53
CA GLY A 52 6.81 14.36 -4.94
C GLY A 52 6.95 13.02 -5.67
N PRO A 53 6.39 12.96 -6.88
CA PRO A 53 6.28 11.72 -7.65
C PRO A 53 7.63 11.16 -8.10
N ASN A 54 8.62 12.02 -8.35
CA ASN A 54 9.93 11.58 -8.81
C ASN A 54 10.71 10.86 -7.70
N ASP A 55 10.75 11.44 -6.49
CA ASP A 55 11.43 10.81 -5.35
C ASP A 55 10.73 9.50 -4.97
N PHE A 56 9.40 9.46 -5.05
CA PHE A 56 8.63 8.24 -4.83
C PHE A 56 9.00 7.16 -5.84
N TYR A 57 9.10 7.52 -7.13
CA TYR A 57 9.47 6.55 -8.14
C TYR A 57 10.91 6.06 -7.98
N GLU A 58 11.88 6.98 -7.96
CA GLU A 58 13.32 6.64 -7.93
C GLU A 58 13.73 6.01 -6.59
N GLY A 59 13.20 6.54 -5.49
CA GLY A 59 13.53 6.09 -4.15
C GLY A 59 12.88 4.76 -3.76
N VAL A 60 11.78 4.37 -4.38
CA VAL A 60 11.00 3.21 -3.96
C VAL A 60 10.74 2.24 -5.12
N TYR A 61 9.93 2.64 -6.11
CA TYR A 61 9.47 1.73 -7.15
C TYR A 61 10.58 1.24 -8.07
N ARG A 62 11.53 2.11 -8.42
CA ARG A 62 12.68 1.75 -9.24
C ARG A 62 13.50 0.64 -8.61
N GLN A 63 13.71 0.70 -7.29
CA GLN A 63 14.47 -0.32 -6.58
C GLN A 63 13.76 -1.68 -6.62
N LEU A 64 12.44 -1.69 -6.42
CA LEU A 64 11.63 -2.90 -6.51
C LEU A 64 11.61 -3.48 -7.92
N LEU A 65 11.44 -2.63 -8.94
CA LEU A 65 11.44 -3.05 -10.34
C LEU A 65 12.80 -3.61 -10.78
N ASN A 66 13.91 -3.05 -10.30
CA ASN A 66 15.24 -3.58 -10.56
C ASN A 66 15.44 -4.98 -9.94
N ALA A 67 14.81 -5.25 -8.82
CA ALA A 67 14.90 -6.53 -8.13
C ALA A 67 13.98 -7.61 -8.74
N ILE A 68 12.82 -7.17 -9.24
CA ILE A 68 11.75 -8.00 -9.79
C ILE A 68 11.38 -7.42 -11.15
N GLN A 69 12.02 -7.88 -12.23
CA GLN A 69 11.88 -7.26 -13.56
C GLN A 69 10.53 -7.56 -14.24
N ASP A 70 9.87 -8.63 -13.85
CA ASP A 70 8.52 -9.04 -14.26
C ASP A 70 7.48 -8.62 -13.19
N LEU A 71 7.68 -7.46 -12.57
CA LEU A 71 6.86 -6.98 -11.47
C LEU A 71 5.42 -6.76 -11.91
N GLU A 72 4.50 -7.35 -11.16
CA GLU A 72 3.07 -7.10 -11.24
C GLU A 72 2.56 -6.53 -9.92
N ARG A 73 1.66 -5.55 -9.99
CA ARG A 73 0.89 -5.08 -8.84
C ARG A 73 -0.53 -5.59 -8.92
N ARG A 74 -0.86 -6.57 -8.09
CA ARG A 74 -2.18 -7.17 -8.02
C ARG A 74 -3.00 -6.58 -6.89
N GLU A 75 -3.92 -5.70 -7.24
CA GLU A 75 -4.86 -5.12 -6.27
C GLU A 75 -5.93 -6.14 -5.90
N LEU A 76 -6.15 -6.32 -4.61
CA LEU A 76 -7.16 -7.21 -4.05
C LEU A 76 -8.35 -6.44 -3.51
N ILE A 77 -8.13 -5.28 -2.92
CA ILE A 77 -9.16 -4.42 -2.34
C ILE A 77 -8.85 -2.97 -2.70
N VAL A 78 -9.84 -2.23 -3.15
CA VAL A 78 -9.78 -0.78 -3.37
C VAL A 78 -10.95 -0.13 -2.66
N LEU A 79 -10.65 0.70 -1.67
CA LEU A 79 -11.61 1.48 -0.90
C LEU A 79 -11.51 2.95 -1.28
N ALA A 80 -12.58 3.71 -1.11
CA ALA A 80 -12.50 5.16 -1.14
C ALA A 80 -13.58 5.77 -0.25
N GLY A 81 -13.26 6.90 0.34
CA GLY A 81 -14.19 7.60 1.22
C GLY A 81 -13.64 8.94 1.68
N THR A 82 -14.50 9.69 2.35
CA THR A 82 -14.14 10.97 2.97
C THR A 82 -14.03 10.78 4.49
N THR A 83 -12.95 11.26 5.08
CA THR A 83 -12.76 11.23 6.54
C THR A 83 -13.70 12.21 7.24
N PRO A 84 -13.86 12.10 8.57
CA PRO A 84 -14.64 13.09 9.34
C PRO A 84 -14.15 14.53 9.17
N GLU A 85 -12.86 14.73 8.87
CA GLU A 85 -12.24 16.04 8.63
C GLU A 85 -12.48 16.55 7.20
N GLY A 86 -13.21 15.80 6.37
CA GLY A 86 -13.54 16.17 5.00
C GLY A 86 -12.45 15.88 3.97
N GLN A 87 -11.51 15.00 4.28
CA GLN A 87 -10.43 14.60 3.38
C GLN A 87 -10.83 13.37 2.56
N ASP A 88 -10.62 13.43 1.26
CA ASP A 88 -10.88 12.31 0.35
C ASP A 88 -9.67 11.39 0.26
N TRP A 89 -9.89 10.10 0.55
CA TRP A 89 -8.85 9.08 0.51
C TRP A 89 -9.23 7.89 -0.36
N VAL A 90 -8.21 7.31 -1.01
CA VAL A 90 -8.30 6.00 -1.66
C VAL A 90 -7.31 5.07 -0.99
N GLY A 91 -7.80 3.97 -0.43
CA GLY A 91 -6.97 2.91 0.15
C GLY A 91 -6.93 1.71 -0.79
N MET A 92 -5.75 1.19 -1.00
CA MET A 92 -5.47 0.04 -1.86
C MET A 92 -4.68 -1.00 -1.08
N MET A 93 -5.08 -2.25 -1.19
CA MET A 93 -4.38 -3.40 -0.61
C MET A 93 -4.22 -4.46 -1.69
N GLY A 94 -3.06 -5.10 -1.71
CA GLY A 94 -2.75 -6.14 -2.68
C GLY A 94 -1.37 -6.74 -2.48
N ASN A 95 -0.82 -7.30 -3.55
CA ASN A 95 0.53 -7.85 -3.56
C ASN A 95 1.32 -7.31 -4.75
N TYR A 96 2.57 -6.96 -4.52
CA TYR A 96 3.61 -6.94 -5.54
C TYR A 96 4.08 -8.36 -5.74
N MET A 97 4.17 -8.82 -6.98
CA MET A 97 4.52 -10.19 -7.32
C MET A 97 5.46 -10.21 -8.53
N GLY A 98 6.32 -11.22 -8.58
CA GLY A 98 7.21 -11.46 -9.71
C GLY A 98 8.41 -12.32 -9.33
N THR A 99 9.31 -12.54 -10.27
CA THR A 99 10.51 -13.34 -10.07
C THR A 99 11.62 -12.49 -9.45
N PHE A 100 12.01 -12.79 -8.22
CA PHE A 100 13.00 -12.02 -7.46
C PHE A 100 14.42 -12.45 -7.86
N THR A 101 15.05 -11.67 -8.75
CA THR A 101 16.31 -12.02 -9.42
C THR A 101 17.51 -11.16 -9.03
N SER A 102 17.30 -10.00 -8.41
CA SER A 102 18.37 -9.11 -7.96
C SER A 102 18.10 -8.64 -6.52
N PRO A 103 19.11 -8.27 -5.73
CA PRO A 103 18.91 -7.85 -4.34
C PRO A 103 17.96 -6.65 -4.21
N PHE A 104 17.14 -6.65 -3.16
CA PHE A 104 16.26 -5.55 -2.78
C PHE A 104 16.48 -5.20 -1.30
N LEU A 105 16.92 -3.99 -0.98
CA LEU A 105 17.19 -3.56 0.39
C LEU A 105 18.11 -4.54 1.14
N ASP A 106 19.16 -5.02 0.49
CA ASP A 106 20.09 -6.05 0.99
C ASP A 106 19.47 -7.44 1.22
N ILE A 107 18.20 -7.64 0.86
CA ILE A 107 17.56 -8.96 0.86
C ILE A 107 18.07 -9.74 -0.37
N PRO A 108 18.63 -10.94 -0.18
CA PRO A 108 19.16 -11.71 -1.30
C PRO A 108 18.04 -12.22 -2.21
N PRO A 109 18.28 -12.31 -3.53
CA PRO A 109 17.28 -12.81 -4.47
C PRO A 109 17.02 -14.30 -4.25
N THR A 110 15.77 -14.72 -4.50
CA THR A 110 15.37 -16.13 -4.38
C THR A 110 15.54 -16.91 -5.70
N GLY A 111 15.53 -16.22 -6.84
CA GLY A 111 15.41 -16.81 -8.17
C GLY A 111 14.02 -17.41 -8.47
N HIS A 112 13.05 -17.18 -7.60
CA HIS A 112 11.70 -17.73 -7.70
C HIS A 112 10.64 -16.62 -7.63
N LEU A 113 9.39 -16.99 -7.96
CA LEU A 113 8.23 -16.14 -7.75
C LEU A 113 8.09 -15.81 -6.26
N VAL A 114 7.98 -14.53 -5.98
CA VAL A 114 7.72 -14.00 -4.64
C VAL A 114 6.47 -13.14 -4.63
N HIS A 115 5.99 -12.84 -3.44
CA HIS A 115 4.94 -11.86 -3.22
C HIS A 115 5.26 -11.00 -1.99
N MET A 116 4.86 -9.75 -2.05
CA MET A 116 5.00 -8.79 -0.95
C MET A 116 3.71 -7.98 -0.83
N ARG A 117 3.05 -8.10 0.31
CA ARG A 117 1.79 -7.38 0.55
C ARG A 117 2.04 -5.89 0.67
N PHE A 118 1.13 -5.10 0.13
CA PHE A 118 1.11 -3.66 0.32
C PHE A 118 -0.24 -3.17 0.83
N HIS A 119 -0.19 -2.08 1.60
CA HIS A 119 -1.30 -1.22 1.93
C HIS A 119 -0.87 0.21 1.63
N GLU A 120 -1.57 0.88 0.72
CA GLU A 120 -1.25 2.22 0.27
C GLU A 120 -2.49 3.09 0.30
N PHE A 121 -2.37 4.27 0.89
CA PHE A 121 -3.45 5.23 1.03
C PHE A 121 -3.04 6.54 0.38
N TYR A 122 -3.91 7.05 -0.48
CA TYR A 122 -3.68 8.25 -1.28
C TYR A 122 -4.74 9.29 -0.92
N ARG A 123 -4.31 10.46 -0.43
CA ARG A 123 -5.19 11.60 -0.20
C ARG A 123 -5.32 12.41 -1.48
N LEU A 124 -6.56 12.74 -1.84
CA LEU A 124 -6.90 13.47 -3.05
C LEU A 124 -7.39 14.87 -2.70
N GLU A 125 -6.76 15.89 -3.25
CA GLU A 125 -7.21 17.27 -3.20
C GLU A 125 -7.27 17.84 -4.62
N SER A 126 -8.42 18.41 -4.98
CA SER A 126 -8.63 19.00 -6.33
C SER A 126 -8.22 18.08 -7.49
N GLY A 127 -8.41 16.77 -7.31
CA GLY A 127 -8.09 15.76 -8.32
C GLY A 127 -6.63 15.33 -8.40
N ARG A 128 -5.79 15.78 -7.47
CA ARG A 128 -4.39 15.38 -7.34
C ARG A 128 -4.12 14.67 -6.03
N VAL A 129 -3.17 13.76 -6.06
CA VAL A 129 -2.63 13.11 -4.86
C VAL A 129 -1.68 14.10 -4.17
N THR A 130 -1.99 14.47 -2.95
CA THR A 130 -1.20 15.38 -2.12
C THR A 130 -0.49 14.71 -0.97
N GLU A 131 -0.93 13.49 -0.62
CA GLU A 131 -0.32 12.69 0.44
C GLU A 131 -0.44 11.20 0.13
N VAL A 132 0.60 10.45 0.47
CA VAL A 132 0.61 9.00 0.46
C VAL A 132 1.07 8.49 1.81
N GLN A 133 0.38 7.48 2.32
CA GLN A 133 0.82 6.69 3.47
C GLN A 133 0.87 5.22 3.03
N ALA A 134 2.02 4.58 3.16
CA ALA A 134 2.19 3.24 2.64
C ALA A 134 2.97 2.33 3.58
N ILE A 135 2.50 1.10 3.69
CA ILE A 135 3.15 0.01 4.38
C ILE A 135 3.32 -1.15 3.40
N TRP A 136 4.54 -1.64 3.27
CA TRP A 136 4.89 -2.84 2.54
C TRP A 136 5.36 -3.92 3.51
N ASP A 137 4.93 -5.15 3.30
CA ASP A 137 5.34 -6.29 4.12
C ASP A 137 6.72 -6.80 3.66
N ILE A 138 7.74 -5.94 3.86
CA ILE A 138 9.14 -6.28 3.59
C ILE A 138 9.57 -7.52 4.39
N PRO A 139 9.17 -7.70 5.66
CA PRO A 139 9.41 -8.94 6.40
C PRO A 139 8.91 -10.20 5.69
N GLU A 140 7.78 -10.12 4.98
CA GLU A 140 7.26 -11.23 4.18
C GLU A 140 8.24 -11.63 3.07
N LEU A 141 8.83 -10.65 2.37
CA LEU A 141 9.86 -10.91 1.36
C LEU A 141 11.15 -11.47 1.98
N MET A 142 11.57 -10.95 3.15
CA MET A 142 12.73 -11.47 3.89
C MET A 142 12.54 -12.94 4.28
N MET A 143 11.34 -13.33 4.72
CA MET A 143 11.04 -14.72 5.07
C MET A 143 11.09 -15.65 3.85
N GLN A 144 10.58 -15.21 2.69
CA GLN A 144 10.66 -15.98 1.44
C GLN A 144 12.12 -16.14 0.98
N ALA A 145 12.97 -15.17 1.24
CA ALA A 145 14.39 -15.19 0.92
C ALA A 145 15.28 -15.90 1.97
N ASN A 146 14.70 -16.45 3.04
CA ASN A 146 15.43 -17.00 4.21
C ASN A 146 16.39 -15.95 4.85
N ALA A 147 16.06 -14.68 4.76
CA ALA A 147 16.83 -13.55 5.29
C ALA A 147 16.19 -12.92 6.54
N TRP A 148 15.15 -13.53 7.11
CA TRP A 148 14.50 -13.05 8.32
C TRP A 148 15.40 -13.28 9.54
N PRO A 149 15.78 -12.23 10.31
CA PRO A 149 16.79 -12.35 11.36
C PRO A 149 16.25 -12.88 12.69
N LEU A 150 14.94 -12.98 12.84
CA LEU A 150 14.30 -13.45 14.10
C LEU A 150 13.89 -14.91 14.00
N ALA A 151 13.33 -15.44 15.09
CA ALA A 151 12.80 -16.80 15.12
C ALA A 151 11.74 -17.02 14.03
N PRO A 152 11.62 -18.26 13.49
CA PRO A 152 10.58 -18.56 12.52
C PRO A 152 9.20 -18.20 13.04
N GLN A 153 8.35 -17.65 12.18
CA GLN A 153 6.99 -17.37 12.58
C GLN A 153 6.21 -18.67 12.78
N LEU A 154 5.31 -18.66 13.76
CA LEU A 154 4.51 -19.83 14.13
C LEU A 154 3.27 -20.03 13.24
N GLY A 155 2.90 -19.01 12.46
CA GLY A 155 1.77 -19.04 11.54
C GLY A 155 2.11 -19.62 10.16
N LYS A 156 1.08 -19.79 9.34
CA LYS A 156 1.28 -20.09 7.91
C LYS A 156 1.56 -18.83 7.13
N PHE A 157 2.52 -18.94 6.26
CA PHE A 157 2.93 -17.94 5.31
C PHE A 157 2.34 -18.28 3.93
N MET A 158 1.45 -17.46 3.42
CA MET A 158 0.79 -17.70 2.14
C MET A 158 0.18 -16.43 1.56
N ALA A 159 0.19 -16.32 0.23
CA ALA A 159 -0.61 -15.32 -0.44
C ALA A 159 -2.09 -15.65 -0.28
N THR A 160 -2.85 -14.77 0.36
CA THR A 160 -4.29 -14.95 0.52
C THR A 160 -5.02 -14.41 -0.70
N PRO A 161 -6.06 -15.13 -1.21
CA PRO A 161 -6.88 -14.60 -2.29
C PRO A 161 -7.66 -13.37 -1.84
N GLY A 162 -7.86 -12.43 -2.77
CA GLY A 162 -8.71 -11.27 -2.54
C GLY A 162 -10.21 -11.59 -2.70
N PRO A 163 -11.09 -10.65 -2.32
CA PRO A 163 -12.51 -10.75 -2.60
C PRO A 163 -12.78 -10.67 -4.10
N MET A 164 -13.83 -11.34 -4.57
CA MET A 164 -14.16 -11.40 -6.01
C MET A 164 -14.41 -10.04 -6.65
N THR A 165 -14.96 -9.07 -5.90
CA THR A 165 -15.34 -7.77 -6.45
C THR A 165 -14.21 -6.74 -6.44
N GLN A 166 -13.14 -6.95 -5.68
CA GLN A 166 -12.03 -5.99 -5.45
C GLN A 166 -12.50 -4.61 -4.93
N ASP A 167 -13.77 -4.48 -4.62
CA ASP A 167 -14.42 -3.21 -4.34
C ASP A 167 -14.27 -2.77 -2.88
N GLY A 168 -14.05 -3.73 -2.00
CA GLY A 168 -13.93 -3.51 -0.56
C GLY A 168 -15.23 -3.12 0.15
N LEU A 169 -16.29 -2.80 -0.60
CA LEU A 169 -17.59 -2.38 -0.05
C LEU A 169 -18.72 -3.14 -0.73
N THR A 170 -19.34 -4.03 0.02
CA THR A 170 -20.48 -4.83 -0.46
C THR A 170 -21.79 -4.50 0.27
N VAL A 171 -21.74 -3.64 1.30
CA VAL A 171 -22.90 -3.28 2.13
C VAL A 171 -23.18 -1.79 2.06
N THR A 172 -24.47 -1.45 2.10
CA THR A 172 -24.95 -0.07 2.23
C THR A 172 -25.19 0.26 3.69
N GLY A 173 -24.72 1.41 4.12
CA GLY A 173 -24.85 1.89 5.50
C GLY A 173 -23.87 3.04 5.74
N ASP A 174 -24.02 3.73 6.86
CA ASP A 174 -23.14 4.84 7.21
C ASP A 174 -21.83 4.37 7.88
N GLY A 175 -21.81 3.16 8.43
CA GLY A 175 -20.63 2.58 9.09
C GLY A 175 -20.11 3.34 10.32
N ILE A 176 -20.77 4.44 10.74
CA ILE A 176 -20.27 5.33 11.81
C ILE A 176 -20.07 4.58 13.12
N VAL A 177 -21.00 3.71 13.49
CA VAL A 177 -20.91 2.92 14.72
C VAL A 177 -19.68 2.01 14.69
N THR A 178 -19.47 1.31 13.56
CA THR A 178 -18.31 0.41 13.37
C THR A 178 -17.01 1.21 13.35
N MET A 179 -16.97 2.33 12.62
CA MET A 179 -15.80 3.21 12.58
C MET A 179 -15.41 3.71 13.97
N ASN A 180 -16.36 4.21 14.76
CA ASN A 180 -16.11 4.67 16.12
C ASN A 180 -15.62 3.54 17.03
N HIS A 181 -16.12 2.32 16.84
CA HIS A 181 -15.65 1.14 17.58
C HIS A 181 -14.19 0.83 17.24
N VAL A 182 -13.84 0.81 15.96
CA VAL A 182 -12.45 0.56 15.50
C VAL A 182 -11.50 1.64 16.00
N ILE A 183 -11.87 2.93 15.88
CA ILE A 183 -11.05 4.05 16.37
C ILE A 183 -10.79 3.91 17.88
N ARG A 184 -11.81 3.58 18.66
CA ARG A 184 -11.66 3.37 20.10
C ARG A 184 -10.72 2.22 20.40
N MET A 185 -10.90 1.08 19.73
CA MET A 185 -10.02 -0.09 19.87
C MET A 185 -8.57 0.24 19.57
N LEU A 186 -8.30 0.94 18.47
CA LEU A 186 -6.94 1.36 18.09
C LEU A 186 -6.36 2.35 19.11
N THR A 187 -7.17 3.31 19.58
CA THR A 187 -6.76 4.27 20.62
C THR A 187 -6.36 3.56 21.91
N ASP A 188 -7.12 2.55 22.33
CA ASP A 188 -6.82 1.79 23.53
C ASP A 188 -5.59 0.90 23.36
N LEU A 189 -5.41 0.31 22.18
CA LEU A 189 -4.19 -0.44 21.85
C LEU A 189 -2.93 0.44 21.88
N CYS A 190 -3.01 1.66 21.37
CA CYS A 190 -1.89 2.61 21.39
C CYS A 190 -1.51 3.11 22.81
N LYS A 191 -2.38 2.94 23.80
CA LYS A 191 -2.06 3.26 25.20
C LYS A 191 -1.21 2.18 25.89
N PHE A 192 -1.22 0.96 25.37
CA PHE A 192 -0.53 -0.18 25.99
C PHE A 192 0.95 0.05 26.29
N PRO A 193 1.78 0.65 25.37
CA PRO A 193 3.19 0.92 25.64
C PRO A 193 3.41 1.92 26.79
N SER A 194 2.47 2.86 26.99
CA SER A 194 2.57 3.92 28.01
C SER A 194 2.05 3.49 29.38
N ASN A 195 1.17 2.49 29.40
CA ASN A 195 0.56 1.97 30.63
C ASN A 195 0.27 0.46 30.46
N PRO A 196 1.33 -0.38 30.41
CA PRO A 196 1.15 -1.82 30.31
C PRO A 196 0.44 -2.35 31.55
N ASP A 197 -0.57 -3.20 31.38
CA ASP A 197 -1.22 -3.91 32.49
C ASP A 197 -0.16 -4.81 33.16
N PRO A 198 0.07 -4.67 34.48
CA PRO A 198 1.10 -5.43 35.20
C PRO A 198 0.72 -6.89 35.45
N LYS A 199 -0.32 -7.43 34.83
CA LYS A 199 -0.76 -8.83 35.03
C LYS A 199 -0.05 -9.78 34.09
#